data_2d9706d9c6d81f942fcf4f0751f34831
#
_entry.id   2d9706d9c6d81f942fcf4f0751f34831
#
_cell.length_a   1.000
_cell.length_b   1.000
_cell.length_c   1.000
_cell.angle_alpha   90.00
_cell.angle_beta   90.00
_cell.angle_gamma   90.00
#
_symmetry.space_group_name_H-M   'P 1'
#
loop_
_entity.id
_entity.type
_entity.pdbx_description
1 polymer ?
#
loop_
_entity_poly.entity_id
_entity_poly.type
_entity_poly.pdbx_seq_one_letter_code
_entity_poly.pdbx_strand_id
1 'polypeptide(L)'
;MKKLFLVAIALFSFMATSNAQEISKNALGLRFGDSDGFGAEVSYQRSLNENNRLEFDLGWRSGNGFDGFKVTGLYQWVWNIDGGFNWFAGFGGGLGSYSFDNNAIDDETFLFAAGNVGIEYNFDIPLLISLDVRPELGFGDFRNDVDFDIALGIRYQF
;
A
#
# COMPACT_ATOMS: atom_id res chain seq x y z
N MET A 1 6.21 28.28 7.78
CA MET A 1 6.51 27.97 6.38
C MET A 1 7.98 27.68 6.13
N LYS A 2 8.96 28.50 6.57
CA LYS A 2 10.42 28.26 6.36
C LYS A 2 10.93 26.95 7.01
N LYS A 3 10.42 26.54 8.17
CA LYS A 3 10.81 25.29 8.84
C LYS A 3 10.28 24.05 8.11
N LEU A 4 9.09 24.12 7.50
CA LEU A 4 8.52 23.04 6.69
C LEU A 4 9.32 22.84 5.39
N PHE A 5 9.77 23.94 4.79
CA PHE A 5 10.61 23.92 3.60
C PHE A 5 12.00 23.33 3.85
N LEU A 6 12.59 23.61 5.02
CA LEU A 6 13.87 23.03 5.44
C LEU A 6 13.76 21.52 5.74
N VAL A 7 12.64 21.08 6.31
CA VAL A 7 12.36 19.65 6.53
C VAL A 7 12.18 18.94 5.19
N ALA A 8 11.47 19.55 4.24
CA ALA A 8 11.32 19.00 2.89
C ALA A 8 12.66 18.91 2.15
N ILE A 9 13.54 19.90 2.25
CA ILE A 9 14.89 19.88 1.67
C ILE A 9 15.77 18.83 2.35
N ALA A 10 15.69 18.68 3.68
CA ALA A 10 16.43 17.66 4.40
C ALA A 10 15.98 16.24 4.01
N LEU A 11 14.68 16.01 3.84
CA LEU A 11 14.12 14.76 3.33
C LEU A 11 14.57 14.48 1.87
N PHE A 12 14.63 15.52 1.04
CA PHE A 12 15.11 15.40 -0.34
C PHE A 12 16.63 15.10 -0.42
N SER A 13 17.42 15.62 0.53
CA SER A 13 18.86 15.38 0.57
C SER A 13 19.21 13.95 0.99
N PHE A 14 18.37 13.29 1.77
CA PHE A 14 18.51 11.86 2.10
C PHE A 14 18.27 10.93 0.90
N MET A 15 17.57 11.39 -0.13
CA MET A 15 17.30 10.61 -1.34
C MET A 15 18.52 10.42 -2.25
N ALA A 16 19.59 11.20 -2.05
CA ALA A 16 20.72 11.27 -3.00
C ALA A 16 21.89 10.30 -2.75
N THR A 17 21.86 9.49 -1.67
CA THR A 17 22.98 8.63 -1.27
C THR A 17 22.60 7.15 -1.07
N SER A 18 21.63 6.65 -1.81
CA SER A 18 21.23 5.25 -1.71
C SER A 18 22.10 4.39 -2.64
N ASN A 19 22.93 3.53 -2.07
CA ASN A 19 23.41 2.36 -2.79
C ASN A 19 22.21 1.46 -3.03
N ALA A 20 21.83 1.27 -4.28
CA ALA A 20 20.68 0.46 -4.63
C ALA A 20 20.91 -0.99 -4.21
N GLN A 21 20.25 -1.41 -3.14
CA GLN A 21 20.02 -2.82 -2.94
C GLN A 21 18.93 -3.22 -3.95
N GLU A 22 19.26 -4.18 -4.81
CA GLU A 22 18.34 -4.62 -5.85
C GLU A 22 17.07 -5.18 -5.21
N ILE A 23 15.93 -4.51 -5.45
CA ILE A 23 14.63 -5.00 -4.97
C ILE A 23 14.28 -6.28 -5.74
N SER A 24 13.72 -7.27 -5.05
CA SER A 24 13.34 -8.54 -5.67
C SER A 24 12.39 -8.33 -6.83
N LYS A 25 12.59 -9.12 -7.88
CA LYS A 25 11.81 -9.01 -9.12
C LYS A 25 10.31 -9.18 -8.87
N ASN A 26 9.97 -10.11 -8.00
CA ASN A 26 8.59 -10.36 -7.57
C ASN A 26 8.56 -10.59 -6.07
N ALA A 27 7.47 -10.18 -5.43
CA ALA A 27 7.15 -10.56 -4.07
C ALA A 27 5.64 -10.79 -3.95
N LEU A 28 5.24 -11.89 -3.33
CA LEU A 28 3.84 -12.26 -3.13
C LEU A 28 3.61 -12.61 -1.67
N GLY A 29 2.53 -12.12 -1.10
CA GLY A 29 2.21 -12.39 0.30
C GLY A 29 0.91 -11.79 0.76
N LEU A 30 0.88 -11.42 2.02
CA LEU A 30 -0.29 -10.85 2.68
C LEU A 30 0.08 -9.51 3.29
N ARG A 31 -0.89 -8.61 3.28
CA ARG A 31 -0.87 -7.33 3.97
C ARG A 31 -2.03 -7.31 4.96
N PHE A 32 -1.73 -7.06 6.23
CA PHE A 32 -2.66 -7.07 7.34
C PHE A 32 -2.84 -5.66 7.88
N GLY A 33 -3.97 -5.06 7.61
CA GLY A 33 -4.46 -3.80 8.15
C GLY A 33 -5.94 -3.95 8.48
N ASP A 34 -6.54 -3.02 9.18
CA ASP A 34 -7.97 -3.10 9.54
C ASP A 34 -8.65 -1.73 9.56
N SER A 35 -7.92 -0.66 9.29
CA SER A 35 -8.47 0.70 9.41
C SER A 35 -9.56 1.00 8.37
N ASP A 36 -9.50 0.33 7.22
CA ASP A 36 -10.48 0.45 6.14
C ASP A 36 -11.54 -0.68 6.15
N GLY A 37 -11.42 -1.61 7.12
CA GLY A 37 -12.33 -2.73 7.31
C GLY A 37 -12.06 -3.96 6.45
N PHE A 38 -10.99 -3.99 5.65
CA PHE A 38 -10.64 -5.15 4.81
C PHE A 38 -9.62 -6.10 5.45
N GLY A 39 -9.16 -5.87 6.64
CA GLY A 39 -8.39 -6.77 7.51
C GLY A 39 -7.15 -7.43 6.90
N ALA A 40 -7.32 -8.22 5.86
CA ALA A 40 -6.26 -8.92 5.15
C ALA A 40 -6.41 -8.75 3.63
N GLU A 41 -5.28 -8.46 2.97
CA GLU A 41 -5.20 -8.33 1.52
C GLU A 41 -4.12 -9.30 0.99
N VAL A 42 -4.36 -9.93 -0.15
CA VAL A 42 -3.29 -10.56 -0.93
C VAL A 42 -2.53 -9.46 -1.63
N SER A 43 -1.21 -9.43 -1.45
CA SER A 43 -0.34 -8.38 -1.94
C SER A 43 0.72 -8.96 -2.88
N TYR A 44 0.83 -8.38 -4.06
CA TYR A 44 1.82 -8.73 -5.06
C TYR A 44 2.63 -7.49 -5.45
N GLN A 45 3.95 -7.63 -5.44
CA GLN A 45 4.87 -6.57 -5.88
C GLN A 45 5.66 -7.03 -7.09
N ARG A 46 5.85 -6.13 -8.05
CA ARG A 46 6.65 -6.33 -9.25
C ARG A 46 7.65 -5.19 -9.41
N SER A 47 8.94 -5.51 -9.35
CA SER A 47 10.01 -4.56 -9.68
C SER A 47 9.92 -4.13 -11.14
N LEU A 48 10.04 -2.84 -11.39
CA LEU A 48 10.15 -2.24 -12.72
C LEU A 48 11.61 -1.93 -13.05
N ASN A 49 12.37 -1.51 -12.06
CA ASN A 49 13.80 -1.23 -12.11
C ASN A 49 14.39 -1.31 -10.68
N GLU A 50 15.63 -0.88 -10.49
CA GLU A 50 16.36 -0.98 -9.22
C GLU A 50 15.67 -0.29 -8.04
N ASN A 51 14.88 0.76 -8.28
CA ASN A 51 14.28 1.61 -7.24
C ASN A 51 12.76 1.77 -7.34
N ASN A 52 12.13 1.18 -8.36
CA ASN A 52 10.70 1.36 -8.58
C ASN A 52 9.99 0.02 -8.71
N ARG A 53 8.80 -0.05 -8.14
CA ARG A 53 7.93 -1.22 -8.25
C ARG A 53 6.47 -0.84 -8.36
N LEU A 54 5.69 -1.77 -8.87
CA LEU A 54 4.24 -1.79 -8.74
C LEU A 54 3.86 -2.70 -7.58
N GLU A 55 2.83 -2.30 -6.83
CA GLU A 55 2.16 -3.14 -5.84
C GLU A 55 0.69 -3.26 -6.21
N PHE A 56 0.16 -4.46 -6.12
CA PHE A 56 -1.25 -4.77 -6.31
C PHE A 56 -1.76 -5.52 -5.10
N ASP A 57 -2.80 -4.98 -4.48
CA ASP A 57 -3.43 -5.57 -3.31
C ASP A 57 -4.88 -5.93 -3.65
N LEU A 58 -5.30 -7.11 -3.23
CA LEU A 58 -6.65 -7.61 -3.34
C LEU A 58 -7.16 -7.98 -1.95
N GLY A 59 -8.10 -7.19 -1.44
CA GLY A 59 -8.84 -7.44 -0.22
C GLY A 59 -10.25 -7.96 -0.50
N TRP A 60 -10.73 -8.83 0.36
CA TRP A 60 -12.13 -9.21 0.38
C TRP A 60 -12.63 -9.30 1.81
N ARG A 61 -13.91 -8.99 1.97
CA ARG A 61 -14.59 -9.03 3.26
C ARG A 61 -15.96 -9.63 3.09
N SER A 62 -16.31 -10.56 3.96
CA SER A 62 -17.63 -11.14 4.03
C SER A 62 -18.18 -10.98 5.44
N GLY A 63 -19.40 -10.54 5.56
CA GLY A 63 -20.09 -10.30 6.85
C GLY A 63 -21.52 -10.78 6.82
N ASN A 64 -22.24 -10.53 7.90
CA ASN A 64 -23.66 -10.88 7.95
C ASN A 64 -24.48 -9.98 7.02
N GLY A 65 -24.81 -10.50 5.82
CA GLY A 65 -25.66 -9.82 4.86
C GLY A 65 -24.95 -8.87 3.90
N PHE A 66 -23.63 -8.95 3.79
CA PHE A 66 -22.87 -8.23 2.77
C PHE A 66 -21.57 -8.95 2.39
N ASP A 67 -21.15 -8.76 1.16
CA ASP A 67 -19.84 -9.12 0.64
C ASP A 67 -19.17 -7.89 0.03
N GLY A 68 -17.86 -7.79 0.21
CA GLY A 68 -17.08 -6.68 -0.33
C GLY A 68 -15.74 -7.14 -0.90
N PHE A 69 -15.28 -6.48 -1.93
CA PHE A 69 -13.91 -6.62 -2.42
C PHE A 69 -13.30 -5.24 -2.66
N LYS A 70 -11.97 -5.20 -2.60
CA LYS A 70 -11.17 -4.00 -2.88
C LYS A 70 -9.94 -4.39 -3.68
N VAL A 71 -9.66 -3.65 -4.73
CA VAL A 71 -8.43 -3.78 -5.53
C VAL A 71 -7.69 -2.45 -5.48
N THR A 72 -6.42 -2.50 -5.10
CA THR A 72 -5.54 -1.33 -5.04
C THR A 72 -4.34 -1.55 -5.94
N GLY A 73 -3.93 -0.53 -6.68
CA GLY A 73 -2.71 -0.52 -7.47
C GLY A 73 -1.86 0.70 -7.10
N LEU A 74 -0.60 0.48 -6.79
CA LEU A 74 0.34 1.51 -6.33
C LEU A 74 1.61 1.47 -7.16
N TYR A 75 2.13 2.64 -7.51
CA TYR A 75 3.48 2.84 -7.99
C TYR A 75 4.34 3.35 -6.84
N GLN A 76 5.43 2.65 -6.53
CA GLN A 76 6.27 2.92 -5.37
C GLN A 76 7.72 3.18 -5.78
N TRP A 77 8.35 4.13 -5.11
CA TRP A 77 9.79 4.34 -5.07
C TRP A 77 10.33 3.74 -3.79
N VAL A 78 11.44 3.03 -3.91
CA VAL A 78 12.12 2.35 -2.79
C VAL A 78 13.52 2.90 -2.66
N TRP A 79 13.91 3.24 -1.43
CA TRP A 79 15.25 3.73 -1.11
C TRP A 79 15.84 2.92 0.03
N ASN A 80 17.08 2.49 -0.16
CA ASN A 80 17.80 1.79 0.89
C ASN A 80 18.22 2.78 2.00
N ILE A 81 18.03 2.39 3.26
CA ILE A 81 18.49 3.14 4.42
C ILE A 81 19.84 2.62 4.86
N ASP A 82 19.90 1.32 5.19
CA ASP A 82 21.11 0.62 5.61
C ASP A 82 20.86 -0.89 5.62
N GLY A 83 21.84 -1.67 5.11
CA GLY A 83 21.71 -3.12 5.04
C GLY A 83 20.41 -3.57 4.37
N GLY A 84 19.61 -4.41 5.05
CA GLY A 84 18.31 -4.88 4.58
C GLY A 84 17.15 -3.90 4.76
N PHE A 85 17.36 -2.76 5.44
CA PHE A 85 16.31 -1.77 5.66
C PHE A 85 16.13 -0.83 4.47
N ASN A 86 14.90 -0.74 4.00
CA ASN A 86 14.46 0.23 3.01
C ASN A 86 13.30 1.05 3.55
N TRP A 87 13.12 2.24 3.01
CA TRP A 87 11.86 2.94 3.10
C TRP A 87 11.28 3.09 1.69
N PHE A 88 9.99 3.25 1.60
CA PHE A 88 9.33 3.45 0.33
C PHE A 88 8.21 4.48 0.45
N ALA A 89 7.92 5.12 -0.66
CA ALA A 89 6.77 5.99 -0.81
C ALA A 89 6.16 5.77 -2.18
N GLY A 90 4.86 5.96 -2.28
CA GLY A 90 4.16 5.72 -3.53
C GLY A 90 2.81 6.40 -3.59
N PHE A 91 2.18 6.27 -4.74
CA PHE A 91 0.82 6.69 -4.97
C PHE A 91 0.14 5.77 -5.97
N GLY A 92 -1.17 5.82 -5.97
CA GLY A 92 -2.00 5.06 -6.89
C GLY A 92 -3.47 5.24 -6.56
N GLY A 93 -4.21 4.17 -6.64
CA GLY A 93 -5.62 4.18 -6.33
C GLY A 93 -6.24 2.82 -6.57
N GLY A 94 -7.54 2.76 -6.43
CA GLY A 94 -8.24 1.51 -6.58
C GLY A 94 -9.74 1.68 -6.67
N LEU A 95 -10.38 0.55 -6.64
CA LEU A 95 -11.83 0.42 -6.60
C LEU A 95 -12.24 -0.65 -5.61
N GLY A 96 -13.43 -0.49 -5.06
CA GLY A 96 -14.06 -1.50 -4.25
C GLY A 96 -15.55 -1.54 -4.51
N SER A 97 -16.17 -2.64 -4.11
CA SER A 97 -17.60 -2.83 -4.18
C SER A 97 -18.10 -3.57 -2.97
N TYR A 98 -19.28 -3.18 -2.49
CA TYR A 98 -20.06 -3.89 -1.49
C TYR A 98 -21.36 -4.36 -2.11
N SER A 99 -21.65 -5.62 -1.96
CA SER A 99 -22.92 -6.23 -2.34
C SER A 99 -23.69 -6.64 -1.09
N PHE A 100 -24.98 -6.34 -1.04
CA PHE A 100 -25.84 -6.61 0.11
C PHE A 100 -26.86 -7.69 -0.22
N ASP A 101 -27.06 -8.66 0.69
CA ASP A 101 -28.04 -9.73 0.54
C ASP A 101 -29.50 -9.23 0.56
N ASN A 102 -29.69 -7.99 0.98
CA ASN A 102 -31.02 -7.40 1.04
C ASN A 102 -31.32 -6.63 -0.26
N ASN A 103 -32.25 -7.13 -1.07
CA ASN A 103 -32.69 -6.51 -2.32
C ASN A 103 -33.27 -5.07 -2.16
N ALA A 104 -33.36 -4.55 -0.96
CA ALA A 104 -33.77 -3.17 -0.69
C ALA A 104 -32.59 -2.20 -0.58
N ILE A 105 -31.36 -2.70 -0.64
CA ILE A 105 -30.12 -1.91 -0.62
C ILE A 105 -29.37 -2.20 -1.92
N ASP A 106 -29.07 -1.17 -2.68
CA ASP A 106 -28.33 -1.27 -3.92
C ASP A 106 -26.85 -1.60 -3.64
N ASP A 107 -26.21 -2.32 -4.56
CA ASP A 107 -24.79 -2.56 -4.52
C ASP A 107 -24.02 -1.26 -4.70
N GLU A 108 -23.00 -1.04 -3.88
CA GLU A 108 -22.21 0.18 -3.86
C GLU A 108 -20.81 -0.06 -4.42
N THR A 109 -20.43 0.76 -5.39
CA THR A 109 -19.07 0.77 -5.94
C THR A 109 -18.43 2.12 -5.70
N PHE A 110 -17.19 2.11 -5.24
CA PHE A 110 -16.43 3.33 -4.96
C PHE A 110 -15.05 3.28 -5.62
N LEU A 111 -14.55 4.46 -5.96
CA LEU A 111 -13.19 4.70 -6.43
C LEU A 111 -12.43 5.48 -5.36
N PHE A 112 -11.13 5.28 -5.29
CA PHE A 112 -10.29 6.04 -4.38
C PHE A 112 -8.90 6.28 -4.98
N ALA A 113 -8.28 7.41 -4.60
CA ALA A 113 -6.85 7.63 -4.74
C ALA A 113 -6.15 7.20 -3.45
N ALA A 114 -4.95 6.68 -3.57
CA ALA A 114 -4.16 6.24 -2.43
C ALA A 114 -2.75 6.82 -2.48
N GLY A 115 -2.27 7.26 -1.33
CA GLY A 115 -0.86 7.42 -1.05
C GLY A 115 -0.34 6.20 -0.31
N ASN A 116 0.97 6.02 -0.25
CA ASN A 116 1.57 4.95 0.53
C ASN A 116 2.97 5.37 0.99
N VAL A 117 3.27 5.15 2.25
CA VAL A 117 4.60 5.34 2.81
C VAL A 117 4.88 4.28 3.85
N GLY A 118 6.07 3.71 3.83
CA GLY A 118 6.41 2.65 4.76
C GLY A 118 7.90 2.38 4.86
N ILE A 119 8.20 1.45 5.73
CA ILE A 119 9.53 0.86 5.90
C ILE A 119 9.42 -0.64 5.66
N GLU A 120 10.50 -1.23 5.20
CA GLU A 120 10.57 -2.68 4.99
C GLU A 120 11.94 -3.20 5.33
N TYR A 121 11.98 -4.47 5.68
CA TYR A 121 13.21 -5.21 5.89
C TYR A 121 13.29 -6.38 4.93
N ASN A 122 14.33 -6.37 4.12
CA ASN A 122 14.66 -7.43 3.19
C ASN A 122 15.65 -8.39 3.87
N PHE A 123 15.19 -9.60 4.18
CA PHE A 123 16.00 -10.61 4.84
C PHE A 123 16.95 -11.30 3.85
N ASP A 124 18.04 -11.92 4.34
CA ASP A 124 18.93 -12.75 3.53
C ASP A 124 18.27 -14.04 3.01
N ILE A 125 17.10 -14.38 3.53
CA ILE A 125 16.19 -15.41 3.01
C ILE A 125 15.10 -14.72 2.14
N PRO A 126 14.38 -15.44 1.27
CA PRO A 126 13.37 -14.84 0.40
C PRO A 126 12.12 -14.35 1.16
N LEU A 127 12.33 -13.46 2.12
CA LEU A 127 11.31 -12.90 3.00
C LEU A 127 11.45 -11.37 3.05
N LEU A 128 10.34 -10.68 2.81
CA LEU A 128 10.18 -9.25 2.95
C LEU A 128 9.10 -8.97 3.99
N ILE A 129 9.42 -8.18 5.00
CA ILE A 129 8.45 -7.69 5.99
C ILE A 129 8.38 -6.18 5.87
N SER A 130 7.19 -5.62 5.82
CA SER A 130 6.94 -4.18 5.72
C SER A 130 5.93 -3.69 6.75
N LEU A 131 6.07 -2.44 7.12
CA LEU A 131 5.06 -1.68 7.87
C LEU A 131 4.78 -0.40 7.08
N ASP A 132 3.53 -0.15 6.75
CA ASP A 132 3.14 0.98 5.94
C ASP A 132 1.88 1.69 6.44
N VAL A 133 1.76 2.93 6.00
CA VAL A 133 0.57 3.76 6.17
C VAL A 133 0.08 4.13 4.78
N ARG A 134 -1.19 3.87 4.51
CA ARG A 134 -1.85 4.14 3.25
C ARG A 134 -3.05 5.07 3.47
N PRO A 135 -2.88 6.39 3.29
CA PRO A 135 -4.01 7.31 3.19
C PRO A 135 -4.79 7.03 1.91
N GLU A 136 -6.10 6.90 2.03
CA GLU A 136 -7.03 6.69 0.93
C GLU A 136 -8.05 7.83 0.89
N LEU A 137 -8.22 8.44 -0.27
CA LEU A 137 -9.21 9.47 -0.54
C LEU A 137 -10.29 8.90 -1.44
N GLY A 138 -11.47 8.66 -0.88
CA GLY A 138 -12.62 8.14 -1.62
C GLY A 138 -13.26 9.20 -2.51
N PHE A 139 -13.82 8.75 -3.64
CA PHE A 139 -14.60 9.57 -4.58
C PHE A 139 -15.95 8.89 -4.80
N GLY A 140 -17.02 9.54 -4.39
CA GLY A 140 -18.39 9.06 -4.56
C GLY A 140 -19.28 9.41 -3.38
N ASP A 141 -20.57 9.13 -3.53
CA ASP A 141 -21.56 9.45 -2.50
C ASP A 141 -21.43 8.55 -1.27
N PHE A 142 -20.92 7.32 -1.45
CA PHE A 142 -20.75 6.32 -0.40
C PHE A 142 -19.46 6.52 0.41
N ARG A 143 -18.38 6.99 -0.20
CA ARG A 143 -17.08 7.21 0.45
C ARG A 143 -16.50 8.52 -0.03
N ASN A 144 -16.50 9.53 0.81
CA ASN A 144 -15.98 10.88 0.54
C ASN A 144 -15.06 11.38 1.67
N ASP A 145 -14.49 10.45 2.43
CA ASP A 145 -13.60 10.72 3.55
C ASP A 145 -12.17 10.31 3.23
N VAL A 146 -11.24 10.79 4.04
CA VAL A 146 -9.84 10.33 4.04
C VAL A 146 -9.69 9.27 5.12
N ASP A 147 -9.40 8.05 4.71
CA ASP A 147 -9.04 6.97 5.61
C ASP A 147 -7.53 6.78 5.66
N PHE A 148 -7.05 6.28 6.79
CA PHE A 148 -5.64 5.91 6.98
C PHE A 148 -5.57 4.44 7.34
N ASP A 149 -5.07 3.64 6.43
CA ASP A 149 -4.84 2.22 6.69
C ASP A 149 -3.39 2.00 7.12
N ILE A 150 -3.19 1.38 8.28
CA ILE A 150 -1.87 0.99 8.79
C ILE A 150 -1.79 -0.52 8.72
N ALA A 151 -0.77 -1.04 8.04
CA ALA A 151 -0.68 -2.46 7.80
C ALA A 151 0.73 -3.03 7.91
N LEU A 152 0.77 -4.31 8.28
CA LEU A 152 1.95 -5.16 8.27
C LEU A 152 1.91 -6.05 7.02
N GLY A 153 2.95 -5.96 6.20
CA GLY A 153 3.13 -6.82 5.03
C GLY A 153 4.13 -7.95 5.30
N ILE A 154 3.80 -9.16 4.86
CA ILE A 154 4.70 -10.32 4.88
C ILE A 154 4.66 -10.94 3.50
N ARG A 155 5.79 -10.94 2.78
CA ARG A 155 5.86 -11.39 1.38
C ARG A 155 7.03 -12.33 1.15
N TYR A 156 6.81 -13.33 0.33
CA TYR A 156 7.84 -14.20 -0.23
C TYR A 156 8.37 -13.58 -1.53
N GLN A 157 9.68 -13.57 -1.67
CA GLN A 157 10.40 -12.97 -2.80
C GLN A 157 10.91 -14.04 -3.78
N PHE A 158 10.80 -13.79 -5.10
CA PHE A 158 11.22 -14.74 -6.15
C PHE A 158 11.53 -14.07 -7.49
#